data_42848ab2c9fb9704ea839e72299718af
#
_entry.id   42848ab2c9fb9704ea839e72299718af
#
_cell.length_a   1.000
_cell.length_b   1.000
_cell.length_c   1.000
_cell.angle_alpha   90.00
_cell.angle_beta   90.00
_cell.angle_gamma   90.00
#
_symmetry.space_group_name_H-M   'P 1'
#
loop_
_entity.id
_entity.type
_entity.pdbx_description
1 polymer ?
#
loop_
_entity_poly.entity_id
_entity_poly.type
_entity_poly.pdbx_seq_one_letter_code
_entity_poly.pdbx_strand_id
1 'polypeptide(L)'
;MNIIIENGLICTATDHFVGDIVITGDTITAITAPHAARQTVGSGTNNSPAEQEFQTVVPIKDQGTDYEIIDATGHYVVPGGIDPHTHFDLQQSPKHRACDDFLHGGIAAACGGTTTIIDHIAFGPAGCSLHHQFDVYRDLAKDCPVDYSFHGVFQHVDDSILKEINELVTKEGFPSFKAYTTYGSPMHEPELFALLERLKKCGGLLTVHAEDDTITNTLRNRLTKEELLPIGHALTRPNTAESISVNTVIGLARVVGDAPVYLVHMSAHESLSEIRLARQEGQANIYAETCPQYLFLTDDKFKDGGPMESIKYMLAPPLRKKEDQDALCRAYRTARSRWLPPTTVHLPLLKSKPMWTISEIVPAASVV
;
A
#
# COMPACT_ATOMS: atom_id res chain seq x y z
N MET A 1 -25.03 12.69 -2.55
CA MET A 1 -25.68 11.49 -3.13
C MET A 1 -26.06 10.59 -1.97
N ASN A 2 -27.23 9.95 -1.99
CA ASN A 2 -27.59 8.99 -0.94
C ASN A 2 -27.79 7.63 -1.60
N ILE A 3 -27.24 6.57 -0.99
CA ILE A 3 -27.21 5.24 -1.59
C ILE A 3 -27.67 4.21 -0.55
N ILE A 4 -28.45 3.23 -1.01
CA ILE A 4 -28.71 2.01 -0.25
C ILE A 4 -28.15 0.84 -1.05
N ILE A 5 -27.22 0.08 -0.46
CA ILE A 5 -26.73 -1.18 -1.01
C ILE A 5 -27.49 -2.28 -0.30
N GLU A 6 -28.29 -3.06 -1.04
CA GLU A 6 -29.18 -4.09 -0.49
C GLU A 6 -28.69 -5.50 -0.71
N ASN A 7 -28.99 -6.38 0.25
CA ASN A 7 -28.83 -7.85 0.14
C ASN A 7 -27.40 -8.32 -0.14
N GLY A 8 -26.40 -7.51 0.12
CA GLY A 8 -25.00 -7.85 -0.11
C GLY A 8 -24.43 -8.75 0.98
N LEU A 9 -23.49 -9.63 0.65
CA LEU A 9 -22.65 -10.29 1.65
C LEU A 9 -21.60 -9.29 2.14
N ILE A 10 -21.92 -8.59 3.21
CA ILE A 10 -21.07 -7.57 3.82
C ILE A 10 -19.90 -8.29 4.51
N CYS A 11 -18.67 -7.94 4.14
CA CYS A 11 -17.45 -8.47 4.73
C CYS A 11 -16.72 -7.36 5.47
N THR A 12 -16.57 -7.50 6.76
CA THR A 12 -15.77 -6.63 7.62
C THR A 12 -14.40 -7.26 7.93
N ALA A 13 -13.58 -6.59 8.70
CA ALA A 13 -12.30 -7.14 9.14
C ALA A 13 -12.47 -8.42 10.00
N THR A 14 -13.60 -8.57 10.68
CA THR A 14 -13.82 -9.60 11.70
C THR A 14 -14.98 -10.54 11.41
N ASP A 15 -15.91 -10.16 10.52
CA ASP A 15 -17.14 -10.90 10.31
C ASP A 15 -17.64 -10.79 8.85
N HIS A 16 -18.62 -11.63 8.50
CA HIS A 16 -19.34 -11.54 7.24
C HIS A 16 -20.80 -11.97 7.45
N PHE A 17 -21.72 -11.19 6.91
CA PHE A 17 -23.16 -11.42 7.03
C PHE A 17 -23.91 -10.81 5.83
N VAL A 18 -25.09 -11.30 5.53
CA VAL A 18 -25.96 -10.66 4.53
C VAL A 18 -26.69 -9.49 5.19
N GLY A 19 -26.69 -8.34 4.53
CA GLY A 19 -27.30 -7.13 5.06
C GLY A 19 -27.37 -6.00 4.05
N ASP A 20 -27.87 -4.86 4.53
CA ASP A 20 -27.96 -3.63 3.75
C ASP A 20 -27.06 -2.54 4.36
N ILE A 21 -26.55 -1.66 3.50
CA ILE A 21 -25.78 -0.47 3.91
C ILE A 21 -26.50 0.77 3.44
N VAL A 22 -26.70 1.73 4.34
CA VAL A 22 -27.24 3.07 4.04
C VAL A 22 -26.11 4.07 4.07
N ILE A 23 -25.94 4.80 2.97
CA ILE A 23 -24.95 5.86 2.82
C ILE A 23 -25.68 7.17 2.60
N THR A 24 -25.40 8.16 3.44
CA THR A 24 -25.95 9.52 3.33
C THR A 24 -24.79 10.48 3.14
N GLY A 25 -24.74 11.13 1.97
CA GLY A 25 -23.60 11.96 1.60
C GLY A 25 -22.36 11.11 1.37
N ASP A 26 -21.38 11.23 2.26
CA ASP A 26 -20.09 10.55 2.28
C ASP A 26 -19.93 9.55 3.45
N THR A 27 -21.00 9.32 4.20
CA THR A 27 -20.94 8.57 5.45
C THR A 27 -21.87 7.37 5.44
N ILE A 28 -21.38 6.20 5.88
CA ILE A 28 -22.22 5.04 6.20
C ILE A 28 -23.01 5.36 7.47
N THR A 29 -24.31 5.57 7.32
CA THR A 29 -25.20 5.97 8.42
C THR A 29 -25.89 4.80 9.11
N ALA A 30 -26.02 3.67 8.41
CA ALA A 30 -26.57 2.44 9.00
C ALA A 30 -26.04 1.19 8.26
N ILE A 31 -25.95 0.10 9.02
CA ILE A 31 -25.82 -1.26 8.51
C ILE A 31 -26.96 -2.05 9.15
N THR A 32 -27.80 -2.68 8.33
CA THR A 32 -29.05 -3.29 8.80
C THR A 32 -29.18 -4.75 8.32
N ALA A 33 -30.15 -5.45 8.86
CA ALA A 33 -30.56 -6.74 8.32
C ALA A 33 -31.07 -6.60 6.87
N PRO A 34 -31.07 -7.67 6.05
CA PRO A 34 -31.57 -7.61 4.68
C PRO A 34 -33.00 -7.03 4.61
N HIS A 35 -33.20 -6.13 3.63
CA HIS A 35 -34.46 -5.41 3.40
C HIS A 35 -34.88 -4.44 4.52
N ALA A 36 -34.11 -4.27 5.59
CA ALA A 36 -34.47 -3.36 6.68
C ALA A 36 -34.04 -1.90 6.41
N ALA A 37 -33.10 -1.66 5.50
CA ALA A 37 -32.62 -0.31 5.17
C ALA A 37 -33.72 0.59 4.67
N ARG A 38 -34.62 0.10 3.83
CA ARG A 38 -35.78 0.88 3.35
C ARG A 38 -36.74 1.28 4.46
N GLN A 39 -36.86 0.47 5.51
CA GLN A 39 -37.69 0.79 6.67
C GLN A 39 -37.01 1.84 7.56
N THR A 40 -35.68 1.79 7.67
CA THR A 40 -34.90 2.72 8.51
C THR A 40 -34.98 4.16 8.00
N VAL A 41 -35.01 4.37 6.69
CA VAL A 41 -35.09 5.71 6.09
C VAL A 41 -36.51 6.20 5.86
N GLY A 42 -37.52 5.33 5.99
CA GLY A 42 -38.97 5.63 5.77
C GLY A 42 -39.85 5.71 7.01
N SER A 43 -39.37 5.36 8.22
CA SER A 43 -40.27 5.24 9.38
C SER A 43 -40.21 6.41 10.33
N GLY A 44 -41.20 7.26 10.22
CA GLY A 44 -41.70 8.08 11.31
C GLY A 44 -42.82 7.42 12.17
N THR A 45 -42.95 6.08 12.25
CA THR A 45 -43.92 5.43 13.14
C THR A 45 -43.47 4.07 13.61
N ASN A 46 -43.50 3.90 14.93
CA ASN A 46 -43.28 2.63 15.64
C ASN A 46 -44.23 1.53 15.17
N ASN A 47 -43.70 0.40 14.68
CA ASN A 47 -44.39 -0.88 14.73
C ASN A 47 -43.41 -2.04 14.98
N SER A 48 -43.85 -2.91 15.91
CA SER A 48 -43.17 -4.09 16.44
C SER A 48 -42.81 -5.11 15.36
N PRO A 49 -41.66 -5.84 15.48
CA PRO A 49 -41.25 -6.83 14.50
C PRO A 49 -41.96 -8.18 14.77
N ALA A 50 -43.12 -8.36 14.26
CA ALA A 50 -43.76 -9.66 14.11
C ALA A 50 -44.66 -9.64 12.87
N GLU A 51 -44.39 -10.55 11.94
CA GLU A 51 -45.19 -10.84 10.75
C GLU A 51 -45.12 -9.81 9.60
N GLN A 52 -44.19 -9.97 8.68
CA GLN A 52 -44.34 -9.40 7.33
C GLN A 52 -44.01 -10.42 6.26
N GLU A 53 -45.03 -10.87 5.55
CA GLU A 53 -45.00 -11.44 4.22
C GLU A 53 -44.32 -10.44 3.25
N PHE A 54 -43.55 -10.97 2.34
CA PHE A 54 -42.86 -10.23 1.29
C PHE A 54 -43.82 -9.36 0.48
N GLN A 55 -43.79 -8.05 0.70
CA GLN A 55 -44.49 -7.07 -0.13
C GLN A 55 -43.50 -6.35 -1.04
N THR A 56 -43.89 -6.26 -2.27
CA THR A 56 -43.30 -5.65 -3.45
C THR A 56 -42.75 -4.24 -3.18
N VAL A 57 -41.59 -3.98 -3.78
CA VAL A 57 -40.82 -2.74 -3.88
C VAL A 57 -41.73 -1.49 -3.96
N VAL A 58 -41.72 -0.67 -2.91
CA VAL A 58 -42.25 0.69 -2.94
C VAL A 58 -41.07 1.65 -3.06
N PRO A 59 -41.03 2.56 -4.04
CA PRO A 59 -40.00 3.60 -4.09
C PRO A 59 -40.07 4.45 -2.83
N ILE A 60 -38.96 4.61 -2.14
CA ILE A 60 -38.87 5.51 -0.97
C ILE A 60 -38.95 6.94 -1.48
N LYS A 61 -40.16 7.44 -1.61
CA LYS A 61 -40.46 8.84 -1.80
C LYS A 61 -41.16 9.33 -0.54
N ASP A 62 -40.40 9.41 0.55
CA ASP A 62 -40.91 10.15 1.70
C ASP A 62 -39.78 10.90 2.39
N GLN A 63 -40.01 12.16 2.62
CA GLN A 63 -39.16 13.17 3.26
C GLN A 63 -38.08 13.83 2.39
N GLY A 64 -38.22 13.87 1.05
CA GLY A 64 -37.38 14.77 0.23
C GLY A 64 -35.93 14.36 0.01
N THR A 65 -35.58 13.12 0.37
CA THR A 65 -34.23 12.58 0.15
C THR A 65 -34.32 11.39 -0.82
N ASP A 66 -33.90 11.58 -2.06
CA ASP A 66 -33.81 10.48 -3.03
C ASP A 66 -32.59 9.61 -2.73
N TYR A 67 -32.79 8.28 -2.64
CA TYR A 67 -31.74 7.28 -2.53
C TYR A 67 -31.61 6.51 -3.83
N GLU A 68 -30.38 6.33 -4.30
CA GLU A 68 -30.05 5.33 -5.32
C GLU A 68 -29.97 3.96 -4.65
N ILE A 69 -30.59 2.95 -5.26
CA ILE A 69 -30.62 1.59 -4.71
C ILE A 69 -29.73 0.70 -5.59
N ILE A 70 -28.77 0.05 -4.95
CA ILE A 70 -27.87 -0.94 -5.57
C ILE A 70 -28.24 -2.32 -5.00
N ASP A 71 -28.78 -3.20 -5.83
CA ASP A 71 -29.00 -4.61 -5.46
C ASP A 71 -27.68 -5.38 -5.54
N ALA A 72 -27.16 -5.79 -4.39
CA ALA A 72 -25.94 -6.55 -4.25
C ALA A 72 -26.20 -8.04 -3.96
N THR A 73 -27.40 -8.56 -4.31
CA THR A 73 -27.73 -9.97 -4.13
C THR A 73 -26.69 -10.88 -4.80
N GLY A 74 -26.10 -11.79 -4.03
CA GLY A 74 -25.08 -12.73 -4.51
C GLY A 74 -23.68 -12.10 -4.70
N HIS A 75 -23.49 -10.84 -4.33
CA HIS A 75 -22.21 -10.12 -4.39
C HIS A 75 -21.62 -9.90 -3.01
N TYR A 76 -20.28 -9.78 -2.97
CA TYR A 76 -19.57 -9.32 -1.77
C TYR A 76 -19.61 -7.79 -1.72
N VAL A 77 -19.87 -7.26 -0.55
CA VAL A 77 -19.73 -5.83 -0.25
C VAL A 77 -18.57 -5.68 0.75
N VAL A 78 -17.55 -4.99 0.33
CA VAL A 78 -16.31 -4.80 1.10
C VAL A 78 -15.98 -3.31 1.18
N PRO A 79 -15.25 -2.85 2.19
CA PRO A 79 -14.65 -1.50 2.17
C PRO A 79 -13.79 -1.32 0.93
N GLY A 80 -13.75 -0.11 0.40
CA GLY A 80 -12.82 0.22 -0.68
C GLY A 80 -11.37 -0.10 -0.30
N GLY A 81 -10.58 -0.54 -1.27
CA GLY A 81 -9.17 -0.84 -1.07
C GLY A 81 -8.38 0.42 -0.71
N ILE A 82 -7.36 0.26 0.15
CA ILE A 82 -6.33 1.27 0.39
C ILE A 82 -5.03 0.73 -0.17
N ASP A 83 -4.46 1.43 -1.15
CA ASP A 83 -3.13 1.10 -1.68
C ASP A 83 -2.09 2.03 -1.03
N PRO A 84 -1.26 1.52 -0.10
CA PRO A 84 -0.27 2.34 0.60
C PRO A 84 1.04 2.47 -0.17
N HIS A 85 1.12 2.04 -1.44
CA HIS A 85 2.37 2.02 -2.17
C HIS A 85 2.17 2.27 -3.67
N THR A 86 1.97 3.52 -4.03
CA THR A 86 1.92 3.97 -5.43
C THR A 86 3.08 4.93 -5.74
N HIS A 87 3.33 5.14 -7.02
CA HIS A 87 4.35 6.04 -7.56
C HIS A 87 3.81 6.80 -8.77
N PHE A 88 2.71 7.54 -8.58
CA PHE A 88 2.15 8.35 -9.65
C PHE A 88 2.99 9.59 -9.90
N ASP A 89 3.06 10.03 -11.14
CA ASP A 89 3.84 11.20 -11.54
C ASP A 89 5.33 11.15 -11.15
N LEU A 90 5.86 9.97 -10.78
CA LEU A 90 7.22 9.84 -10.28
C LEU A 90 8.24 10.26 -11.33
N GLN A 91 8.93 11.37 -11.08
CA GLN A 91 10.04 11.84 -11.88
C GLN A 91 11.33 11.18 -11.42
N GLN A 92 11.72 10.08 -12.07
CA GLN A 92 12.93 9.32 -11.71
C GLN A 92 14.22 9.99 -12.18
N SER A 93 14.16 10.70 -13.31
CA SER A 93 15.27 11.46 -13.88
C SER A 93 14.72 12.56 -14.80
N PRO A 94 15.52 13.52 -15.26
CA PRO A 94 15.05 14.53 -16.20
C PRO A 94 14.42 13.99 -17.49
N LYS A 95 14.67 12.71 -17.81
CA LYS A 95 14.19 12.06 -19.04
C LYS A 95 13.14 10.97 -18.80
N HIS A 96 12.96 10.53 -17.56
CA HIS A 96 12.10 9.39 -17.25
C HIS A 96 11.12 9.77 -16.16
N ARG A 97 9.86 9.69 -16.48
CA ARG A 97 8.72 9.86 -15.58
C ARG A 97 7.85 8.62 -15.63
N ALA A 98 7.19 8.27 -14.53
CA ALA A 98 6.17 7.24 -14.52
C ALA A 98 5.09 7.55 -15.57
N CYS A 99 4.56 6.52 -16.22
CA CYS A 99 3.55 6.69 -17.27
C CYS A 99 2.20 7.13 -16.69
N ASP A 100 1.91 6.75 -15.45
CA ASP A 100 0.65 7.07 -14.78
C ASP A 100 0.80 8.35 -13.96
N ASP A 101 -0.09 9.31 -14.24
CA ASP A 101 -0.35 10.47 -13.41
C ASP A 101 -1.43 10.17 -12.37
N PHE A 102 -1.70 11.13 -11.46
CA PHE A 102 -2.72 10.96 -10.43
C PHE A 102 -4.13 10.81 -10.98
N LEU A 103 -4.44 11.41 -12.13
CA LEU A 103 -5.76 11.27 -12.75
C LEU A 103 -5.95 9.85 -13.32
N HIS A 104 -5.05 9.41 -14.20
CA HIS A 104 -5.20 8.12 -14.89
C HIS A 104 -4.96 6.93 -13.94
N GLY A 105 -3.94 7.03 -13.09
CA GLY A 105 -3.67 6.05 -12.04
C GLY A 105 -4.82 5.95 -11.02
N GLY A 106 -5.40 7.10 -10.64
CA GLY A 106 -6.57 7.16 -9.76
C GLY A 106 -7.83 6.55 -10.40
N ILE A 107 -8.06 6.76 -11.71
CA ILE A 107 -9.14 6.08 -12.44
C ILE A 107 -8.92 4.57 -12.45
N ALA A 108 -7.69 4.11 -12.72
CA ALA A 108 -7.36 2.68 -12.69
C ALA A 108 -7.57 2.08 -11.28
N ALA A 109 -7.15 2.80 -10.23
CA ALA A 109 -7.37 2.42 -8.84
C ALA A 109 -8.87 2.26 -8.54
N ALA A 110 -9.69 3.27 -8.89
CA ALA A 110 -11.14 3.23 -8.70
C ALA A 110 -11.79 2.06 -9.43
N CYS A 111 -11.43 1.84 -10.71
CA CYS A 111 -11.91 0.69 -11.48
C CYS A 111 -11.51 -0.66 -10.86
N GLY A 112 -10.39 -0.69 -10.12
CA GLY A 112 -9.92 -1.84 -9.37
C GLY A 112 -10.53 -1.99 -7.98
N GLY A 113 -11.40 -1.07 -7.55
CA GLY A 113 -11.99 -1.07 -6.21
C GLY A 113 -11.07 -0.48 -5.12
N THR A 114 -9.97 0.17 -5.51
CA THR A 114 -9.13 0.97 -4.61
C THR A 114 -9.69 2.37 -4.54
N THR A 115 -10.07 2.81 -3.35
CA THR A 115 -10.71 4.11 -3.11
C THR A 115 -9.79 5.11 -2.42
N THR A 116 -8.64 4.66 -1.96
CA THR A 116 -7.64 5.50 -1.28
C THR A 116 -6.24 5.04 -1.68
N ILE A 117 -5.36 5.98 -1.97
CA ILE A 117 -3.94 5.72 -2.23
C ILE A 117 -3.06 6.52 -1.27
N ILE A 118 -1.89 5.96 -0.92
CA ILE A 118 -0.84 6.71 -0.24
C ILE A 118 0.41 6.64 -1.12
N ASP A 119 0.70 7.74 -1.80
CA ASP A 119 1.75 7.79 -2.82
C ASP A 119 3.12 8.10 -2.24
N HIS A 120 4.15 7.44 -2.75
CA HIS A 120 5.54 7.76 -2.44
C HIS A 120 6.03 8.86 -3.36
N ILE A 121 6.14 10.08 -2.84
CA ILE A 121 6.57 11.24 -3.61
C ILE A 121 8.02 11.10 -4.10
N ALA A 122 8.33 11.72 -5.25
CA ALA A 122 9.67 11.71 -5.82
C ALA A 122 10.66 12.58 -5.04
N PHE A 123 11.94 12.36 -5.30
CA PHE A 123 12.98 13.32 -4.91
C PHE A 123 12.74 14.67 -5.58
N GLY A 124 12.92 15.74 -4.80
CA GLY A 124 12.92 17.11 -5.29
C GLY A 124 14.31 17.57 -5.72
N PRO A 125 14.50 18.88 -5.99
CA PRO A 125 15.81 19.47 -6.18
C PRO A 125 16.75 19.19 -5.00
N ALA A 126 18.05 19.07 -5.27
CA ALA A 126 19.03 18.81 -4.23
C ALA A 126 18.95 19.87 -3.10
N GLY A 127 18.85 19.41 -1.85
CA GLY A 127 18.75 20.26 -0.67
C GLY A 127 17.40 20.95 -0.48
N CYS A 128 16.35 20.56 -1.20
CA CYS A 128 15.01 21.12 -0.96
C CYS A 128 14.44 20.65 0.38
N SER A 129 13.48 21.42 0.90
CA SER A 129 12.71 21.07 2.09
C SER A 129 11.71 19.93 1.81
N LEU A 130 11.25 19.25 2.86
CA LEU A 130 10.15 18.31 2.75
C LEU A 130 8.85 19.01 2.32
N HIS A 131 8.57 20.19 2.86
CA HIS A 131 7.38 20.98 2.48
C HIS A 131 7.33 21.26 0.99
N HIS A 132 8.48 21.60 0.35
CA HIS A 132 8.53 21.81 -1.10
C HIS A 132 8.04 20.58 -1.87
N GLN A 133 8.47 19.38 -1.47
CA GLN A 133 8.05 18.13 -2.12
C GLN A 133 6.56 17.87 -1.95
N PHE A 134 6.02 18.08 -0.73
CA PHE A 134 4.59 17.92 -0.48
C PHE A 134 3.75 18.93 -1.28
N ASP A 135 4.20 20.19 -1.41
CA ASP A 135 3.48 21.20 -2.18
C ASP A 135 3.43 20.86 -3.67
N VAL A 136 4.54 20.37 -4.24
CA VAL A 136 4.57 19.90 -5.63
C VAL A 136 3.57 18.75 -5.84
N TYR A 137 3.54 17.78 -4.94
CA TYR A 137 2.67 16.62 -5.08
C TYR A 137 1.21 16.92 -4.79
N ARG A 138 0.89 17.85 -3.91
CA ARG A 138 -0.48 18.38 -3.74
C ARG A 138 -1.02 18.97 -5.05
N ASP A 139 -0.20 19.72 -5.80
CA ASP A 139 -0.61 20.27 -7.09
C ASP A 139 -0.77 19.19 -8.16
N LEU A 140 0.12 18.19 -8.20
CA LEU A 140 0.01 17.05 -9.13
C LEU A 140 -1.25 16.21 -8.86
N ALA A 141 -1.61 16.01 -7.60
CA ALA A 141 -2.71 15.14 -7.20
C ALA A 141 -4.09 15.80 -7.18
N LYS A 142 -4.20 17.10 -7.47
CA LYS A 142 -5.45 17.86 -7.33
C LYS A 142 -6.65 17.28 -8.11
N ASP A 143 -6.39 16.60 -9.22
CA ASP A 143 -7.41 15.98 -10.07
C ASP A 143 -7.54 14.46 -9.84
N CYS A 144 -6.97 13.93 -8.76
CA CYS A 144 -7.07 12.51 -8.42
C CYS A 144 -8.53 12.15 -8.07
N PRO A 145 -9.12 11.15 -8.73
CA PRO A 145 -10.53 10.80 -8.52
C PRO A 145 -10.79 9.93 -7.28
N VAL A 146 -9.75 9.49 -6.57
CA VAL A 146 -9.83 8.74 -5.31
C VAL A 146 -9.17 9.53 -4.19
N ASP A 147 -9.47 9.18 -2.95
CA ASP A 147 -8.80 9.79 -1.80
C ASP A 147 -7.30 9.51 -1.84
N TYR A 148 -6.50 10.48 -1.42
CA TYR A 148 -5.05 10.32 -1.45
C TYR A 148 -4.35 10.94 -0.26
N SER A 149 -3.18 10.39 0.04
CA SER A 149 -2.19 10.96 0.95
C SER A 149 -0.79 10.67 0.41
N PHE A 150 0.25 11.07 1.13
CA PHE A 150 1.63 10.94 0.70
C PHE A 150 2.53 10.35 1.78
N HIS A 151 3.51 9.55 1.33
CA HIS A 151 4.74 9.31 2.07
C HIS A 151 5.77 10.34 1.64
N GLY A 152 6.23 11.19 2.56
CA GLY A 152 7.37 12.08 2.29
C GLY A 152 8.61 11.27 1.93
N VAL A 153 9.61 11.85 1.27
CA VAL A 153 10.84 11.14 0.89
C VAL A 153 12.08 11.90 1.39
N PHE A 154 13.04 11.16 1.94
CA PHE A 154 14.30 11.74 2.40
C PHE A 154 15.37 11.68 1.32
N GLN A 155 16.02 12.81 1.05
CA GLN A 155 17.20 12.93 0.19
C GLN A 155 18.46 13.27 0.99
N HIS A 156 18.28 13.85 2.15
CA HIS A 156 19.32 14.23 3.12
C HIS A 156 18.67 14.33 4.50
N VAL A 157 19.51 14.37 5.52
CA VAL A 157 19.08 14.53 6.92
C VAL A 157 19.94 15.61 7.57
N ASP A 158 19.27 16.64 8.05
CA ASP A 158 19.86 17.73 8.86
C ASP A 158 18.83 18.25 9.88
N ASP A 159 19.22 19.20 10.69
CA ASP A 159 18.35 19.79 11.73
C ASP A 159 17.07 20.42 11.15
N SER A 160 17.13 20.97 9.94
CA SER A 160 15.95 21.55 9.27
C SER A 160 14.96 20.46 8.90
N ILE A 161 15.42 19.39 8.23
CA ILE A 161 14.59 18.23 7.87
C ILE A 161 13.97 17.58 9.12
N LEU A 162 14.77 17.38 10.18
CA LEU A 162 14.26 16.82 11.43
C LEU A 162 13.18 17.70 12.08
N LYS A 163 13.24 19.01 11.90
CA LYS A 163 12.20 19.93 12.38
C LYS A 163 10.94 19.83 11.51
N GLU A 164 11.09 19.81 10.19
CA GLU A 164 9.97 19.69 9.25
C GLU A 164 9.19 18.39 9.43
N ILE A 165 9.85 17.26 9.71
CA ILE A 165 9.18 16.01 10.07
C ILE A 165 8.18 16.25 11.20
N ASN A 166 8.61 16.93 12.28
CA ASN A 166 7.72 17.18 13.40
C ASN A 166 6.51 18.05 13.00
N GLU A 167 6.72 19.05 12.15
CA GLU A 167 5.64 19.91 11.67
C GLU A 167 4.65 19.15 10.77
N LEU A 168 5.15 18.40 9.81
CA LEU A 168 4.34 17.59 8.90
C LEU A 168 3.50 16.54 9.65
N VAL A 169 4.11 15.84 10.63
CA VAL A 169 3.40 14.82 11.41
C VAL A 169 2.36 15.44 12.33
N THR A 170 2.74 16.46 13.12
CA THR A 170 1.89 16.94 14.22
C THR A 170 0.88 18.01 13.84
N LYS A 171 1.13 18.76 12.74
CA LYS A 171 0.28 19.87 12.32
C LYS A 171 -0.42 19.63 10.99
N GLU A 172 0.21 18.92 10.06
CA GLU A 172 -0.31 18.73 8.70
C GLU A 172 -0.89 17.35 8.45
N GLY A 173 -0.68 16.38 9.37
CA GLY A 173 -1.29 15.05 9.30
C GLY A 173 -0.61 14.09 8.32
N PHE A 174 0.69 14.29 7.99
CA PHE A 174 1.48 13.37 7.18
C PHE A 174 2.41 12.53 8.08
N PRO A 175 1.98 11.35 8.52
CA PRO A 175 2.70 10.61 9.55
C PRO A 175 3.82 9.72 9.02
N SER A 176 4.00 9.58 7.72
CA SER A 176 4.90 8.57 7.15
C SER A 176 5.85 9.13 6.10
N PHE A 177 7.09 8.59 6.10
CA PHE A 177 8.18 9.07 5.27
C PHE A 177 9.03 7.92 4.76
N LYS A 178 9.47 8.02 3.50
CA LYS A 178 10.28 7.02 2.81
C LYS A 178 11.77 7.32 2.92
N ALA A 179 12.52 6.29 3.29
CA ALA A 179 13.96 6.23 3.13
C ALA A 179 14.33 5.09 2.17
N TYR A 180 15.43 5.28 1.47
CA TYR A 180 16.07 4.27 0.63
C TYR A 180 17.44 3.96 1.20
N THR A 181 17.82 2.70 1.25
CA THR A 181 19.19 2.29 1.63
C THR A 181 20.08 2.08 0.42
N THR A 182 19.59 2.37 -0.76
CA THR A 182 20.28 2.30 -2.06
C THR A 182 19.84 3.47 -2.97
N TYR A 183 20.27 3.47 -4.22
CA TYR A 183 19.99 4.49 -5.25
C TYR A 183 20.79 5.79 -5.08
N GLY A 184 20.23 6.91 -5.61
CA GLY A 184 20.92 8.20 -5.71
C GLY A 184 21.12 8.96 -4.39
N SER A 185 20.36 8.62 -3.36
CA SER A 185 20.41 9.25 -2.04
C SER A 185 20.21 8.19 -0.94
N PRO A 186 21.15 7.24 -0.81
CA PRO A 186 21.03 6.20 0.20
C PRO A 186 21.15 6.79 1.59
N MET A 187 20.24 6.41 2.49
CA MET A 187 20.34 6.70 3.91
C MET A 187 21.20 5.63 4.58
N HIS A 188 22.26 6.04 5.23
CA HIS A 188 23.13 5.16 6.00
C HIS A 188 22.67 5.08 7.46
N GLU A 189 23.34 4.28 8.26
CA GLU A 189 22.96 4.03 9.65
C GLU A 189 22.81 5.30 10.51
N PRO A 190 23.70 6.31 10.42
CA PRO A 190 23.54 7.55 11.20
C PRO A 190 22.28 8.33 10.85
N GLU A 191 21.96 8.46 9.55
CA GLU A 191 20.76 9.13 9.07
C GLU A 191 19.50 8.34 9.47
N LEU A 192 19.51 7.03 9.25
CA LEU A 192 18.39 6.14 9.63
C LEU A 192 18.12 6.21 11.12
N PHE A 193 19.17 6.24 11.95
CA PHE A 193 19.05 6.36 13.40
C PHE A 193 18.37 7.68 13.79
N ALA A 194 18.83 8.79 13.25
CA ALA A 194 18.26 10.12 13.53
C ALA A 194 16.79 10.22 13.09
N LEU A 195 16.44 9.65 11.92
CA LEU A 195 15.08 9.60 11.41
C LEU A 195 14.18 8.76 12.32
N LEU A 196 14.63 7.57 12.72
CA LEU A 196 13.88 6.69 13.62
C LEU A 196 13.62 7.34 14.98
N GLU A 197 14.62 8.02 15.57
CA GLU A 197 14.44 8.77 16.82
C GLU A 197 13.41 9.89 16.65
N ARG A 198 13.52 10.66 15.58
CA ARG A 198 12.63 11.80 15.33
C ARG A 198 11.20 11.32 15.10
N LEU A 199 10.99 10.35 14.21
CA LEU A 199 9.66 9.84 13.87
C LEU A 199 8.99 9.18 15.08
N LYS A 200 9.71 8.34 15.83
CA LYS A 200 9.20 7.77 17.08
C LYS A 200 8.72 8.85 18.04
N LYS A 201 9.50 9.94 18.20
CA LYS A 201 9.18 11.04 19.13
C LYS A 201 7.92 11.80 18.76
N CYS A 202 7.63 11.96 17.47
CA CYS A 202 6.45 12.70 16.99
C CYS A 202 5.27 11.80 16.58
N GLY A 203 5.39 10.48 16.73
CA GLY A 203 4.32 9.53 16.35
C GLY A 203 4.28 9.21 14.86
N GLY A 204 5.41 9.38 14.16
CA GLY A 204 5.54 9.07 12.74
C GLY A 204 6.03 7.65 12.48
N LEU A 205 6.07 7.27 11.19
CA LEU A 205 6.44 5.97 10.67
C LEU A 205 7.52 6.11 9.58
N LEU A 206 8.60 5.34 9.69
CA LEU A 206 9.61 5.25 8.65
C LEU A 206 9.26 4.09 7.69
N THR A 207 9.01 4.38 6.44
CA THR A 207 8.90 3.37 5.38
C THR A 207 10.26 3.20 4.71
N VAL A 208 10.73 1.95 4.52
CA VAL A 208 12.11 1.72 4.04
C VAL A 208 12.14 0.77 2.85
N HIS A 209 12.73 1.26 1.75
CA HIS A 209 13.23 0.40 0.68
C HIS A 209 14.59 -0.15 1.13
N ALA A 210 14.64 -1.42 1.47
CA ALA A 210 15.78 -2.04 2.12
C ALA A 210 16.54 -2.97 1.15
N GLU A 211 17.52 -2.43 0.45
CA GLU A 211 18.53 -3.19 -0.32
C GLU A 211 19.93 -2.63 0.00
N ASP A 212 20.90 -3.49 0.25
CA ASP A 212 22.27 -3.08 0.56
C ASP A 212 22.97 -2.48 -0.65
N ASP A 213 23.32 -1.20 -0.55
CA ASP A 213 23.92 -0.42 -1.63
C ASP A 213 25.32 -0.93 -2.01
N THR A 214 26.10 -1.39 -1.04
CA THR A 214 27.45 -1.93 -1.27
C THR A 214 27.39 -3.21 -2.11
N ILE A 215 26.49 -4.12 -1.77
CA ILE A 215 26.30 -5.37 -2.52
C ILE A 215 25.80 -5.05 -3.92
N THR A 216 24.76 -4.26 -4.05
CA THR A 216 24.12 -3.95 -5.34
C THR A 216 25.10 -3.26 -6.29
N ASN A 217 25.83 -2.26 -5.83
CA ASN A 217 26.81 -1.54 -6.63
C ASN A 217 28.06 -2.39 -6.94
N THR A 218 28.54 -3.17 -5.98
CA THR A 218 29.69 -4.07 -6.22
C THR A 218 29.36 -5.08 -7.31
N LEU A 219 28.18 -5.70 -7.26
CA LEU A 219 27.77 -6.67 -8.27
C LEU A 219 27.52 -6.00 -9.62
N ARG A 220 26.88 -4.83 -9.64
CA ARG A 220 26.66 -4.05 -10.87
C ARG A 220 27.97 -3.71 -11.56
N ASN A 221 28.98 -3.27 -10.81
CA ASN A 221 30.29 -2.88 -11.38
C ASN A 221 31.10 -4.06 -11.91
N ARG A 222 30.69 -5.30 -11.63
CA ARG A 222 31.31 -6.52 -12.19
C ARG A 222 30.70 -6.94 -13.53
N LEU A 223 29.52 -6.43 -13.87
CA LEU A 223 28.84 -6.77 -15.11
C LEU A 223 29.33 -5.90 -16.27
N THR A 224 29.48 -6.51 -17.44
CA THR A 224 29.66 -5.79 -18.69
C THR A 224 28.35 -5.10 -19.12
N LYS A 225 28.45 -4.21 -20.11
CA LYS A 225 27.23 -3.53 -20.65
C LYS A 225 26.24 -4.52 -21.25
N GLU A 226 26.74 -5.60 -21.85
CA GLU A 226 25.95 -6.67 -22.46
C GLU A 226 25.23 -7.51 -21.40
N GLU A 227 25.82 -7.65 -20.22
CA GLU A 227 25.25 -8.36 -19.08
C GLU A 227 24.28 -7.52 -18.26
N LEU A 228 24.26 -6.20 -18.45
CA LEU A 228 23.27 -5.27 -17.85
C LEU A 228 21.89 -5.32 -18.53
N LEU A 229 21.51 -6.47 -19.08
CA LEU A 229 20.17 -6.78 -19.53
C LEU A 229 19.22 -6.93 -18.32
N PRO A 230 17.89 -7.01 -18.52
CA PRO A 230 16.94 -7.16 -17.41
C PRO A 230 17.32 -8.22 -16.39
N ILE A 231 17.87 -9.36 -16.84
CA ILE A 231 18.37 -10.40 -15.93
C ILE A 231 19.57 -9.91 -15.09
N GLY A 232 20.45 -9.09 -15.63
CA GLY A 232 21.57 -8.49 -14.91
C GLY A 232 21.10 -7.60 -13.76
N HIS A 233 20.00 -6.87 -13.94
CA HIS A 233 19.37 -6.11 -12.86
C HIS A 233 19.00 -7.03 -11.68
N ALA A 234 18.39 -8.17 -11.95
CA ALA A 234 18.02 -9.13 -10.91
C ALA A 234 19.26 -9.77 -10.25
N LEU A 235 20.29 -10.13 -11.05
CA LEU A 235 21.52 -10.72 -10.55
C LEU A 235 22.34 -9.78 -9.65
N THR A 236 22.22 -8.48 -9.84
CA THR A 236 22.89 -7.48 -8.98
C THR A 236 22.17 -7.20 -7.66
N ARG A 237 20.97 -7.77 -7.47
CA ARG A 237 20.13 -7.61 -6.29
C ARG A 237 19.74 -8.96 -5.67
N PRO A 238 20.72 -9.73 -5.15
CA PRO A 238 20.41 -11.01 -4.52
C PRO A 238 19.53 -10.84 -3.29
N ASN A 239 18.86 -11.91 -2.87
CA ASN A 239 18.05 -11.94 -1.65
C ASN A 239 18.82 -11.39 -0.44
N THR A 240 20.13 -11.72 -0.35
CA THR A 240 21.00 -11.28 0.73
C THR A 240 21.15 -9.76 0.80
N ALA A 241 21.07 -9.03 -0.33
CA ALA A 241 21.12 -7.58 -0.30
C ALA A 241 19.88 -6.99 0.39
N GLU A 242 18.70 -7.60 0.19
CA GLU A 242 17.48 -7.22 0.88
C GLU A 242 17.54 -7.59 2.37
N SER A 243 17.88 -8.84 2.71
CA SER A 243 17.86 -9.32 4.10
C SER A 243 18.88 -8.65 5.01
N ILE A 244 20.07 -8.35 4.54
CA ILE A 244 21.09 -7.60 5.31
C ILE A 244 20.56 -6.19 5.64
N SER A 245 20.03 -5.47 4.66
CA SER A 245 19.49 -4.14 4.88
C SER A 245 18.28 -4.17 5.82
N VAL A 246 17.38 -5.14 5.66
CA VAL A 246 16.25 -5.38 6.56
C VAL A 246 16.73 -5.60 8.00
N ASN A 247 17.71 -6.46 8.21
CA ASN A 247 18.27 -6.73 9.54
C ASN A 247 18.89 -5.48 10.17
N THR A 248 19.64 -4.69 9.38
CA THR A 248 20.22 -3.42 9.82
C THR A 248 19.14 -2.45 10.31
N VAL A 249 18.09 -2.23 9.51
CA VAL A 249 16.99 -1.33 9.87
C VAL A 249 16.25 -1.80 11.12
N ILE A 250 15.96 -3.09 11.23
CA ILE A 250 15.37 -3.70 12.44
C ILE A 250 16.25 -3.48 13.67
N GLY A 251 17.56 -3.68 13.52
CA GLY A 251 18.53 -3.46 14.60
C GLY A 251 18.55 -2.01 15.10
N LEU A 252 18.56 -1.05 14.17
CA LEU A 252 18.49 0.38 14.51
C LEU A 252 17.17 0.75 15.20
N ALA A 253 16.04 0.25 14.69
CA ALA A 253 14.72 0.46 15.30
C ALA A 253 14.67 -0.08 16.73
N ARG A 254 15.30 -1.24 16.99
CA ARG A 254 15.43 -1.83 18.32
C ARG A 254 16.22 -0.94 19.26
N VAL A 255 17.39 -0.43 18.84
CA VAL A 255 18.25 0.44 19.66
C VAL A 255 17.53 1.74 20.01
N VAL A 256 16.76 2.30 19.10
CA VAL A 256 15.90 3.47 19.35
C VAL A 256 14.71 3.14 20.27
N GLY A 257 14.53 1.89 20.65
CA GLY A 257 13.49 1.42 21.57
C GLY A 257 12.19 1.06 20.87
N ASP A 258 12.27 0.17 19.90
CA ASP A 258 11.14 -0.33 19.08
C ASP A 258 10.44 0.79 18.28
N ALA A 259 11.23 1.59 17.53
CA ALA A 259 10.72 2.64 16.67
C ALA A 259 9.86 2.05 15.55
N PRO A 260 8.74 2.71 15.16
CA PRO A 260 7.88 2.22 14.09
C PRO A 260 8.59 2.21 12.73
N VAL A 261 8.63 1.03 12.08
CA VAL A 261 9.20 0.82 10.75
C VAL A 261 8.24 0.04 9.88
N TYR A 262 8.13 0.44 8.63
CA TYR A 262 7.39 -0.25 7.59
C TYR A 262 8.34 -0.65 6.46
N LEU A 263 8.67 -1.94 6.39
CA LEU A 263 9.53 -2.51 5.36
C LEU A 263 8.69 -2.76 4.12
N VAL A 264 8.91 -1.97 3.08
CA VAL A 264 8.07 -2.00 1.89
C VAL A 264 8.49 -3.11 0.92
N HIS A 265 7.54 -3.62 0.13
CA HIS A 265 7.71 -4.55 -1.01
C HIS A 265 8.69 -5.71 -0.73
N MET A 266 8.58 -6.40 0.40
CA MET A 266 9.41 -7.57 0.71
C MET A 266 9.26 -8.65 -0.33
N SER A 267 10.39 -9.13 -0.85
CA SER A 267 10.46 -10.09 -1.94
C SER A 267 11.20 -11.37 -1.58
N ALA A 268 12.16 -11.33 -0.65
CA ALA A 268 13.03 -12.42 -0.28
C ALA A 268 12.55 -13.17 0.98
N HIS A 269 12.69 -14.49 1.00
CA HIS A 269 12.30 -15.32 2.14
C HIS A 269 13.20 -15.10 3.36
N GLU A 270 14.48 -14.75 3.14
CA GLU A 270 15.40 -14.41 4.22
C GLU A 270 14.93 -13.17 4.98
N SER A 271 14.46 -12.13 4.27
CA SER A 271 13.90 -10.92 4.90
C SER A 271 12.70 -11.23 5.81
N LEU A 272 11.84 -12.16 5.39
CA LEU A 272 10.74 -12.63 6.25
C LEU A 272 11.23 -13.32 7.51
N SER A 273 12.37 -13.99 7.44
CA SER A 273 12.98 -14.66 8.60
C SER A 273 13.48 -13.64 9.61
N GLU A 274 14.13 -12.56 9.16
CA GLU A 274 14.56 -11.45 10.02
C GLU A 274 13.38 -10.75 10.70
N ILE A 275 12.31 -10.45 9.95
CA ILE A 275 11.10 -9.84 10.49
C ILE A 275 10.43 -10.75 11.53
N ARG A 276 10.37 -12.05 11.27
CA ARG A 276 9.77 -13.03 12.19
C ARG A 276 10.57 -13.13 13.48
N LEU A 277 11.89 -13.18 13.38
CA LEU A 277 12.79 -13.21 14.53
C LEU A 277 12.63 -11.96 15.39
N ALA A 278 12.64 -10.77 14.79
CA ALA A 278 12.45 -9.51 15.48
C ALA A 278 11.14 -9.48 16.29
N ARG A 279 10.04 -9.95 15.69
CA ARG A 279 8.74 -10.03 16.34
C ARG A 279 8.72 -11.05 17.48
N GLN A 280 9.38 -12.20 17.32
CA GLN A 280 9.52 -13.20 18.40
C GLN A 280 10.33 -12.67 19.58
N GLU A 281 11.30 -11.79 19.32
CA GLU A 281 12.10 -11.10 20.33
C GLU A 281 11.41 -9.88 20.95
N GLY A 282 10.14 -9.62 20.59
CA GLY A 282 9.30 -8.61 21.23
C GLY A 282 9.24 -7.26 20.52
N GLN A 283 9.84 -7.10 19.32
CA GLN A 283 9.65 -5.87 18.53
C GLN A 283 8.24 -5.87 17.90
N ALA A 284 7.35 -5.06 18.47
CA ALA A 284 5.95 -5.00 18.06
C ALA A 284 5.71 -4.06 16.86
N ASN A 285 6.59 -3.06 16.68
CA ASN A 285 6.41 -1.97 15.73
C ASN A 285 7.15 -2.16 14.39
N ILE A 286 7.42 -3.41 14.01
CA ILE A 286 7.95 -3.77 12.69
C ILE A 286 6.80 -4.24 11.81
N TYR A 287 6.48 -3.47 10.79
CA TYR A 287 5.48 -3.76 9.77
C TYR A 287 6.17 -4.12 8.45
N ALA A 288 5.51 -4.89 7.61
CA ALA A 288 6.04 -5.24 6.30
C ALA A 288 4.90 -5.48 5.31
N GLU A 289 5.14 -5.15 4.08
CA GLU A 289 4.27 -5.47 2.94
C GLU A 289 4.99 -6.34 1.92
N THR A 290 4.22 -6.97 1.06
CA THR A 290 4.68 -7.53 -0.22
C THR A 290 3.71 -7.10 -1.31
N CYS A 291 4.16 -7.13 -2.55
CA CYS A 291 3.35 -6.72 -3.68
C CYS A 291 2.78 -7.93 -4.44
N PRO A 292 1.63 -7.78 -5.13
CA PRO A 292 1.02 -8.86 -5.89
C PRO A 292 1.97 -9.55 -6.86
N GLN A 293 2.84 -8.82 -7.55
CA GLN A 293 3.79 -9.39 -8.49
C GLN A 293 4.71 -10.45 -7.86
N TYR A 294 5.13 -10.29 -6.60
CA TYR A 294 5.96 -11.28 -5.89
C TYR A 294 5.17 -12.52 -5.47
N LEU A 295 3.85 -12.44 -5.41
CA LEU A 295 2.97 -13.56 -5.09
C LEU A 295 2.60 -14.39 -6.33
N PHE A 296 2.65 -13.79 -7.54
CA PHE A 296 2.17 -14.42 -8.77
C PHE A 296 3.26 -14.67 -9.82
N LEU A 297 4.38 -13.95 -9.78
CA LEU A 297 5.45 -14.02 -10.76
C LEU A 297 6.76 -14.49 -10.13
N THR A 298 7.63 -15.08 -10.95
CA THR A 298 8.99 -15.50 -10.56
C THR A 298 10.01 -14.93 -11.52
N ASP A 299 11.29 -15.10 -11.19
CA ASP A 299 12.44 -14.71 -12.01
C ASP A 299 12.52 -15.43 -13.36
N ASP A 300 11.69 -16.45 -13.59
CA ASP A 300 11.56 -17.09 -14.91
C ASP A 300 11.10 -16.09 -15.97
N LYS A 301 10.39 -15.01 -15.58
CA LYS A 301 9.99 -13.94 -16.48
C LYS A 301 11.15 -13.21 -17.14
N PHE A 302 12.33 -13.24 -16.54
CA PHE A 302 13.53 -12.68 -17.16
C PHE A 302 14.12 -13.58 -18.28
N LYS A 303 13.66 -14.81 -18.41
CA LYS A 303 14.11 -15.77 -19.42
C LYS A 303 13.17 -15.83 -20.63
N ASP A 304 11.92 -15.37 -20.46
CA ASP A 304 10.89 -15.45 -21.48
C ASP A 304 11.03 -14.36 -22.53
N GLY A 305 10.95 -14.71 -23.81
CA GLY A 305 10.72 -13.78 -24.93
C GLY A 305 11.87 -12.83 -25.29
N GLY A 306 13.05 -12.96 -24.67
CA GLY A 306 14.22 -12.12 -24.92
C GLY A 306 14.17 -10.75 -24.19
N PRO A 307 15.20 -9.88 -24.41
CA PRO A 307 15.39 -8.67 -23.60
C PRO A 307 14.23 -7.67 -23.65
N MET A 308 13.58 -7.52 -24.80
CA MET A 308 12.46 -6.57 -24.95
C MET A 308 11.18 -7.02 -24.24
N GLU A 309 11.01 -8.33 -24.10
CA GLU A 309 9.87 -8.86 -23.34
C GLU A 309 10.15 -8.84 -21.85
N SER A 310 11.34 -9.26 -21.44
CA SER A 310 11.75 -9.35 -20.03
C SER A 310 11.85 -7.99 -19.34
N ILE A 311 12.07 -6.89 -20.08
CA ILE A 311 12.11 -5.54 -19.51
C ILE A 311 10.78 -5.14 -18.85
N LYS A 312 9.65 -5.72 -19.26
CA LYS A 312 8.33 -5.49 -18.68
C LYS A 312 8.22 -5.98 -17.23
N TYR A 313 9.12 -6.85 -16.82
CA TYR A 313 9.15 -7.45 -15.47
C TYR A 313 10.28 -6.89 -14.60
N MET A 314 10.98 -5.86 -15.11
CA MET A 314 12.07 -5.23 -14.38
C MET A 314 11.53 -4.31 -13.29
N LEU A 315 11.82 -4.64 -12.04
CA LEU A 315 11.40 -3.89 -10.85
C LEU A 315 12.44 -4.06 -9.73
N ALA A 316 12.37 -3.25 -8.70
CA ALA A 316 13.25 -3.30 -7.55
C ALA A 316 12.44 -3.29 -6.24
N PRO A 317 12.63 -4.28 -5.36
CA PRO A 317 13.46 -5.49 -5.55
C PRO A 317 13.00 -6.33 -6.75
N PRO A 318 13.89 -7.15 -7.36
CA PRO A 318 13.53 -7.95 -8.53
C PRO A 318 12.60 -9.11 -8.18
N LEU A 319 11.93 -9.67 -9.19
CA LEU A 319 11.24 -10.95 -9.05
C LEU A 319 12.22 -12.02 -8.57
N ARG A 320 11.74 -12.87 -7.67
CA ARG A 320 12.52 -13.89 -7.01
C ARG A 320 12.14 -15.29 -7.51
N LYS A 321 12.79 -16.29 -6.94
CA LYS A 321 12.52 -17.68 -7.25
C LYS A 321 11.22 -18.19 -6.63
N LYS A 322 10.82 -19.37 -7.05
CA LYS A 322 9.59 -20.03 -6.56
C LYS A 322 9.57 -20.23 -5.05
N GLU A 323 10.72 -20.53 -4.44
CA GLU A 323 10.84 -20.69 -2.98
C GLU A 323 10.50 -19.41 -2.22
N ASP A 324 10.88 -18.23 -2.74
CA ASP A 324 10.55 -16.94 -2.17
C ASP A 324 9.06 -16.65 -2.28
N GLN A 325 8.49 -16.86 -3.47
CA GLN A 325 7.06 -16.74 -3.71
C GLN A 325 6.24 -17.59 -2.73
N ASP A 326 6.63 -18.86 -2.56
CA ASP A 326 5.95 -19.77 -1.64
C ASP A 326 6.08 -19.34 -0.18
N ALA A 327 7.22 -18.77 0.21
CA ALA A 327 7.42 -18.23 1.55
C ALA A 327 6.55 -17.00 1.81
N LEU A 328 6.47 -16.06 0.86
CA LEU A 328 5.60 -14.90 0.92
C LEU A 328 4.13 -15.31 1.00
N CYS A 329 3.68 -16.26 0.16
CA CYS A 329 2.33 -16.79 0.21
C CYS A 329 1.99 -17.45 1.56
N ARG A 330 2.94 -18.20 2.14
CA ARG A 330 2.75 -18.78 3.49
C ARG A 330 2.68 -17.71 4.57
N ALA A 331 3.57 -16.71 4.53
CA ALA A 331 3.58 -15.60 5.49
C ALA A 331 2.27 -14.83 5.43
N TYR A 332 1.79 -14.51 4.23
CA TYR A 332 0.52 -13.85 4.01
C TYR A 332 -0.68 -14.63 4.59
N ARG A 333 -0.75 -15.94 4.36
CA ARG A 333 -1.82 -16.79 4.93
C ARG A 333 -1.77 -16.87 6.45
N THR A 334 -0.56 -16.93 7.05
CA THR A 334 -0.38 -17.03 8.52
C THR A 334 -0.58 -15.72 9.23
N ALA A 335 -0.20 -14.61 8.64
CA ALA A 335 -0.49 -13.28 9.18
C ALA A 335 -2.01 -13.07 9.31
N ARG A 336 -2.77 -13.64 8.40
CA ARG A 336 -4.23 -13.61 8.36
C ARG A 336 -4.90 -14.47 9.42
N SER A 337 -4.31 -15.62 9.78
CA SER A 337 -4.86 -16.55 10.78
C SER A 337 -4.53 -16.17 12.21
N ARG A 338 -3.55 -15.32 12.42
CA ARG A 338 -3.19 -14.79 13.74
C ARG A 338 -3.71 -13.37 13.85
N TRP A 339 -4.78 -13.21 14.58
CA TRP A 339 -5.32 -11.93 15.01
C TRP A 339 -4.19 -11.02 15.48
N LEU A 340 -3.84 -10.04 14.68
CA LEU A 340 -3.07 -8.89 15.12
C LEU A 340 -4.05 -7.77 15.45
N PRO A 341 -3.82 -6.97 16.49
CA PRO A 341 -4.70 -5.87 16.85
C PRO A 341 -4.90 -4.89 15.66
N PRO A 342 -5.98 -4.10 15.66
CA PRO A 342 -6.47 -3.33 14.51
C PRO A 342 -5.55 -2.25 13.92
N THR A 343 -4.30 -2.23 14.31
CA THR A 343 -3.27 -1.31 13.79
C THR A 343 -2.42 -1.89 12.66
N THR A 344 -2.71 -3.11 12.21
CA THR A 344 -1.98 -3.70 11.08
C THR A 344 -2.71 -3.33 9.79
N VAL A 345 -2.02 -2.67 8.88
CA VAL A 345 -2.48 -2.42 7.52
C VAL A 345 -2.79 -3.76 6.86
N HIS A 346 -4.06 -4.05 6.71
CA HIS A 346 -4.52 -5.24 5.99
C HIS A 346 -4.60 -4.87 4.51
N LEU A 347 -3.74 -5.48 3.70
CA LEU A 347 -4.01 -5.56 2.27
C LEU A 347 -5.33 -6.30 2.07
N PRO A 348 -6.30 -5.74 1.36
CA PRO A 348 -7.57 -6.40 1.14
C PRO A 348 -7.37 -7.68 0.35
N LEU A 349 -8.11 -8.67 0.75
CA LEU A 349 -8.01 -10.02 0.31
C LEU A 349 -8.88 -10.33 -0.86
N LEU A 350 -8.27 -10.91 -1.85
CA LEU A 350 -8.95 -11.72 -2.84
C LEU A 350 -8.95 -13.20 -2.41
N LYS A 351 -10.07 -13.67 -1.85
CA LYS A 351 -10.42 -15.07 -1.89
C LYS A 351 -11.21 -15.34 -3.16
N SER A 352 -10.73 -16.34 -3.90
CA SER A 352 -11.45 -17.07 -4.96
C SER A 352 -11.90 -16.28 -6.19
N LYS A 353 -11.20 -16.54 -7.23
CA LYS A 353 -11.22 -16.18 -8.64
C LYS A 353 -10.36 -14.98 -8.98
N PRO A 354 -9.44 -15.13 -9.93
CA PRO A 354 -8.70 -14.00 -10.48
C PRO A 354 -9.68 -13.15 -11.29
N MET A 355 -10.13 -12.06 -10.70
CA MET A 355 -10.93 -11.06 -11.41
C MET A 355 -10.07 -9.92 -11.94
N TRP A 356 -8.74 -10.09 -11.86
CA TRP A 356 -7.77 -9.12 -12.35
C TRP A 356 -6.90 -9.77 -13.41
N THR A 357 -6.87 -9.22 -14.59
CA THR A 357 -5.82 -9.52 -15.55
C THR A 357 -4.50 -8.95 -15.02
N ILE A 358 -3.38 -9.60 -15.32
CA ILE A 358 -2.03 -9.15 -14.93
C ILE A 358 -1.78 -7.70 -15.34
N SER A 359 -2.43 -7.21 -16.41
CA SER A 359 -2.40 -5.83 -16.86
C SER A 359 -3.07 -4.83 -15.90
N GLU A 360 -3.94 -5.27 -15.00
CA GLU A 360 -4.62 -4.44 -14.00
C GLU A 360 -3.86 -4.38 -12.67
N ILE A 361 -2.92 -5.31 -12.45
CA ILE A 361 -2.10 -5.41 -11.23
C ILE A 361 -0.75 -4.71 -11.39
N VAL A 362 -0.28 -4.53 -12.62
CA VAL A 362 1.08 -4.09 -12.96
C VAL A 362 1.31 -2.56 -12.99
N PRO A 363 0.33 -1.64 -13.00
CA PRO A 363 0.64 -0.22 -13.15
C PRO A 363 1.45 0.41 -12.02
N ALA A 364 1.32 -0.06 -10.79
CA ALA A 364 1.89 0.62 -9.64
C ALA A 364 3.33 0.23 -9.27
N ALA A 365 3.87 -0.82 -9.86
CA ALA A 365 5.24 -1.28 -9.56
C ALA A 365 6.20 -1.09 -10.74
N SER A 366 5.80 -0.31 -11.71
CA SER A 366 6.55 -0.17 -12.94
C SER A 366 7.69 0.81 -12.79
N VAL A 367 8.81 0.27 -13.12
CA VAL A 367 9.91 0.92 -13.85
C VAL A 367 10.80 1.82 -13.00
N VAL A 368 11.79 1.21 -12.47
CA VAL A 368 13.12 1.81 -12.48
C VAL A 368 14.00 1.03 -13.46
#